data_95210f162ea5426f3f560abbef64b3cf
#
_entry.id   95210f162ea5426f3f560abbef64b3cf
#
_cell.length_a   1.000
_cell.length_b   1.000
_cell.length_c   1.000
_cell.angle_alpha   90.00
_cell.angle_beta   90.00
_cell.angle_gamma   90.00
#
_symmetry.space_group_name_H-M   'P 1'
#
loop_
_entity.id
_entity.type
_entity.pdbx_description
1 polymer ?
#
loop_
_entity_poly.entity_id
_entity_poly.type
_entity_poly.pdbx_seq_one_letter_code
_entity_poly.pdbx_strand_id
1 'polypeptide(L)'
;MTNKDRLVIHLPSDQSIGSFHPISSTLREISLLLSNLGFSQASGPEIESEKFNFDMLNIKESHPARQMHDTFYVNNKLGVLRTHTSPVQIRAMLKISH
;
A
#
# COMPACT_ATOMS: atom_id res chain seq x y z
N MET A 1 -20.48 -4.35 4.79
CA MET A 1 -19.24 -3.57 4.86
C MET A 1 -19.53 -2.11 4.65
N THR A 2 -19.05 -1.29 5.53
CA THR A 2 -19.26 0.15 5.44
C THR A 2 -18.23 0.80 4.54
N ASN A 3 -18.54 1.94 4.00
CA ASN A 3 -17.60 2.71 3.20
C ASN A 3 -16.34 3.08 3.98
N LYS A 4 -16.45 3.14 5.27
CA LYS A 4 -15.38 3.41 6.18
C LYS A 4 -14.23 2.41 6.04
N ASP A 5 -14.55 1.14 5.82
CA ASP A 5 -13.54 0.10 5.68
C ASP A 5 -12.86 0.11 4.31
N ARG A 6 -13.43 0.84 3.39
CA ARG A 6 -12.93 0.91 2.02
C ARG A 6 -12.00 2.09 1.81
N LEU A 7 -12.11 3.10 2.65
CA LEU A 7 -11.30 4.30 2.56
C LEU A 7 -10.25 4.26 3.66
N VAL A 8 -9.06 3.86 3.30
CA VAL A 8 -7.98 3.69 4.26
C VAL A 8 -6.94 4.79 4.13
N ILE A 9 -7.31 5.90 3.57
CA ILE A 9 -6.45 7.07 3.58
C ILE A 9 -6.61 7.72 4.93
N HIS A 10 -5.53 7.72 5.68
CA HIS A 10 -5.49 8.47 6.91
C HIS A 10 -5.21 9.92 6.59
N LEU A 11 -6.27 10.68 6.50
CA LEU A 11 -6.09 12.11 6.50
C LEU A 11 -5.68 12.53 7.89
N PRO A 12 -4.76 13.46 8.00
CA PRO A 12 -4.35 13.95 9.33
C PRO A 12 -5.57 14.44 10.09
N SER A 13 -5.87 13.77 11.18
CA SER A 13 -7.08 14.05 11.94
C SER A 13 -7.03 15.37 12.67
N ASP A 14 -5.86 15.89 12.86
CA ASP A 14 -5.66 17.17 13.53
C ASP A 14 -5.80 18.36 12.60
N GLN A 15 -6.17 18.11 11.39
CA GLN A 15 -6.43 19.16 10.42
C GLN A 15 -7.72 19.87 10.73
N SER A 16 -7.82 20.30 11.90
CA SER A 16 -9.03 20.92 12.37
C SER A 16 -9.34 22.21 11.69
N ILE A 17 -8.38 22.87 11.16
CA ILE A 17 -8.60 24.24 10.77
C ILE A 17 -8.54 24.40 9.29
N GLY A 18 -9.49 23.76 8.69
CA GLY A 18 -10.03 24.27 7.47
C GLY A 18 -9.26 24.09 6.19
N SER A 19 -8.01 23.77 6.16
CA SER A 19 -7.37 23.59 4.88
C SER A 19 -6.58 22.30 4.83
N PHE A 20 -6.93 21.45 3.88
CA PHE A 20 -6.17 20.25 3.60
C PHE A 20 -4.92 20.63 2.83
N HIS A 21 -3.84 19.91 3.11
CA HIS A 21 -2.67 20.02 2.27
C HIS A 21 -3.07 19.68 0.82
N PRO A 22 -2.52 20.37 -0.19
CA PRO A 22 -2.90 20.13 -1.59
C PRO A 22 -2.77 18.66 -2.03
N ILE A 23 -1.75 17.97 -1.53
CA ILE A 23 -1.58 16.54 -1.84
C ILE A 23 -2.73 15.72 -1.25
N SER A 24 -3.13 16.02 -0.03
CA SER A 24 -4.24 15.32 0.61
C SER A 24 -5.55 15.56 -0.12
N SER A 25 -5.78 16.77 -0.56
CA SER A 25 -6.98 17.10 -1.34
C SER A 25 -7.02 16.34 -2.66
N THR A 26 -5.89 16.27 -3.34
CA THR A 26 -5.78 15.54 -4.61
C THR A 26 -6.02 14.05 -4.40
N LEU A 27 -5.42 13.47 -3.37
CA LEU A 27 -5.62 12.06 -3.05
C LEU A 27 -7.10 11.77 -2.77
N ARG A 28 -7.75 12.66 -2.06
CA ARG A 28 -9.16 12.51 -1.75
C ARG A 28 -10.01 12.53 -3.02
N GLU A 29 -9.75 13.45 -3.93
CA GLU A 29 -10.46 13.52 -5.19
C GLU A 29 -10.27 12.25 -6.03
N ILE A 30 -9.04 11.80 -6.15
CA ILE A 30 -8.72 10.58 -6.89
C ILE A 30 -9.44 9.39 -6.27
N SER A 31 -9.41 9.29 -4.95
CA SER A 31 -10.05 8.18 -4.24
C SER A 31 -11.56 8.16 -4.47
N LEU A 32 -12.20 9.33 -4.48
CA LEU A 32 -13.62 9.42 -4.74
C LEU A 32 -13.96 9.02 -6.17
N LEU A 33 -13.16 9.48 -7.12
CA LEU A 33 -13.36 9.12 -8.53
C LEU A 33 -13.24 7.62 -8.75
N LEU A 34 -12.19 7.01 -8.20
CA LEU A 34 -11.96 5.58 -8.35
C LEU A 34 -13.03 4.77 -7.64
N SER A 35 -13.46 5.22 -6.48
CA SER A 35 -14.52 4.56 -5.73
C SER A 35 -15.82 4.53 -6.53
N ASN A 36 -16.13 5.61 -7.22
CA ASN A 36 -17.32 5.67 -8.08
C ASN A 36 -17.24 4.73 -9.28
N LEU A 37 -16.03 4.36 -9.68
CA LEU A 37 -15.80 3.40 -10.75
C LEU A 37 -15.78 1.96 -10.27
N GLY A 38 -15.99 1.73 -8.99
CA GLY A 38 -16.02 0.38 -8.43
C GLY A 38 -14.71 -0.10 -7.82
N PHE A 39 -13.68 0.74 -7.78
CA PHE A 39 -12.44 0.39 -7.11
C PHE A 39 -12.58 0.49 -5.61
N SER A 40 -11.93 -0.41 -4.92
CA SER A 40 -11.82 -0.35 -3.46
C SER A 40 -10.41 0.05 -3.09
N GLN A 41 -10.31 0.78 -2.02
CA GLN A 41 -9.02 1.19 -1.51
C GLN A 41 -8.55 0.22 -0.43
N ALA A 42 -7.26 -0.08 -0.43
CA ALA A 42 -6.68 -0.96 0.56
C ALA A 42 -5.33 -0.41 0.99
N SER A 43 -4.94 -0.75 2.21
CA SER A 43 -3.62 -0.40 2.71
C SER A 43 -2.91 -1.64 3.22
N GLY A 44 -1.63 -1.52 3.43
CA GLY A 44 -0.83 -2.58 3.97
C GLY A 44 0.35 -2.04 4.75
N PRO A 45 1.12 -2.92 5.39
CA PRO A 45 2.25 -2.49 6.20
C PRO A 45 3.38 -1.92 5.35
N GLU A 46 4.13 -1.01 5.92
CA GLU A 46 5.31 -0.48 5.24
C GLU A 46 6.47 -1.47 5.28
N ILE A 47 6.55 -2.24 6.35
CA ILE A 47 7.53 -3.33 6.44
C ILE A 47 6.84 -4.60 5.98
N GLU A 48 7.31 -5.13 4.87
CA GLU A 48 6.69 -6.25 4.20
C GLU A 48 7.63 -7.44 4.15
N SER A 49 7.10 -8.65 4.11
CA SER A 49 7.93 -9.82 3.88
C SER A 49 8.41 -9.85 2.44
N GLU A 50 9.58 -10.44 2.24
CA GLU A 50 10.08 -10.62 0.88
C GLU A 50 9.14 -11.47 0.05
N LYS A 51 8.43 -12.38 0.71
CA LYS A 51 7.44 -13.22 0.03
C LYS A 51 6.39 -12.38 -0.68
N PHE A 52 5.81 -11.42 0.02
CA PHE A 52 4.78 -10.58 -0.57
C PHE A 52 5.37 -9.49 -1.46
N ASN A 53 6.54 -8.98 -1.12
CA ASN A 53 7.13 -7.89 -1.89
C ASN A 53 7.79 -8.37 -3.18
N PHE A 54 8.23 -9.61 -3.24
CA PHE A 54 8.96 -10.15 -4.39
C PHE A 54 8.44 -11.49 -4.88
N ASP A 55 8.48 -12.51 -4.03
CA ASP A 55 8.25 -13.89 -4.48
C ASP A 55 6.89 -14.11 -5.12
N MET A 56 5.84 -13.63 -4.49
CA MET A 56 4.49 -13.82 -5.00
C MET A 56 4.17 -12.92 -6.18
N LEU A 57 5.05 -11.98 -6.48
CA LEU A 57 4.97 -11.15 -7.68
C LEU A 57 5.92 -11.62 -8.77
N ASN A 58 6.49 -12.82 -8.58
CA ASN A 58 7.41 -13.43 -9.52
C ASN A 58 8.69 -12.62 -9.74
N ILE A 59 9.13 -11.92 -8.73
CA ILE A 59 10.41 -11.22 -8.74
C ILE A 59 11.46 -12.13 -8.12
N LYS A 60 12.29 -12.73 -8.96
CA LYS A 60 13.28 -13.71 -8.53
C LYS A 60 14.42 -13.07 -7.77
N GLU A 61 15.14 -13.90 -6.99
CA GLU A 61 16.28 -13.41 -6.20
C GLU A 61 17.34 -12.71 -7.03
N SER A 62 17.53 -13.15 -8.25
CA SER A 62 18.52 -12.55 -9.16
C SER A 62 18.05 -11.24 -9.79
N HIS A 63 16.79 -10.85 -9.56
CA HIS A 63 16.26 -9.64 -10.18
C HIS A 63 16.93 -8.39 -9.58
N PRO A 64 17.33 -7.43 -10.44
CA PRO A 64 17.99 -6.21 -9.96
C PRO A 64 17.20 -5.43 -8.92
N ALA A 65 15.87 -5.51 -8.96
CA ALA A 65 15.02 -4.80 -7.99
C ALA A 65 15.25 -5.25 -6.54
N ARG A 66 15.86 -6.42 -6.34
CA ARG A 66 16.16 -6.93 -5.01
C ARG A 66 17.55 -6.54 -4.51
N GLN A 67 18.28 -5.78 -5.29
CA GLN A 67 19.61 -5.31 -4.90
C GLN A 67 19.51 -4.31 -3.75
N MET A 68 20.55 -4.30 -2.92
CA MET A 68 20.54 -3.48 -1.71
C MET A 68 20.35 -1.98 -1.97
N HIS A 69 20.81 -1.51 -3.12
CA HIS A 69 20.67 -0.09 -3.44
C HIS A 69 19.26 0.28 -3.89
N ASP A 70 18.45 -0.71 -4.29
CA ASP A 70 17.06 -0.48 -4.71
C ASP A 70 16.05 -0.92 -3.66
N THR A 71 16.49 -1.72 -2.68
CA THR A 71 15.62 -2.28 -1.67
C THR A 71 16.21 -2.03 -0.29
N PHE A 72 15.39 -1.54 0.61
CA PHE A 72 15.81 -1.28 1.97
C PHE A 72 15.41 -2.45 2.87
N TYR A 73 16.39 -3.25 3.27
CA TYR A 73 16.16 -4.40 4.14
C TYR A 73 16.18 -3.99 5.60
N VAL A 74 15.25 -4.53 6.36
CA VAL A 74 15.16 -4.25 7.79
C VAL A 74 15.99 -5.29 8.55
N ASN A 75 16.69 -4.84 9.57
CA ASN A 75 17.53 -5.71 10.38
C ASN A 75 16.74 -6.87 11.00
N ASN A 76 17.45 -7.97 11.29
CA ASN A 76 16.90 -9.16 11.92
C ASN A 76 15.88 -9.89 11.06
N LYS A 77 15.99 -9.75 9.77
CA LYS A 77 15.12 -10.45 8.81
C LYS A 77 13.63 -10.20 9.03
N LEU A 78 13.30 -9.02 9.56
CA LEU A 78 11.91 -8.64 9.71
C LEU A 78 11.22 -8.41 8.37
N GLY A 79 12.02 -8.22 7.32
CA GLY A 79 11.49 -8.01 6.00
C GLY A 79 12.15 -6.82 5.31
N VAL A 80 11.41 -6.19 4.44
CA VAL A 80 11.88 -5.05 3.66
C VAL A 80 10.89 -3.89 3.79
N LEU A 81 11.38 -2.68 3.65
CA LEU A 81 10.49 -1.57 3.40
C LEU A 81 9.93 -1.79 2.01
N ARG A 82 8.62 -1.84 1.89
CA ARG A 82 7.99 -2.15 0.61
C ARG A 82 8.47 -1.18 -0.46
N THR A 83 8.87 -1.73 -1.58
CA THR A 83 9.40 -0.94 -2.69
C THR A 83 8.31 -0.46 -3.62
N HIS A 84 7.12 -1.00 -3.48
CA HIS A 84 5.95 -0.66 -4.30
C HIS A 84 4.68 -1.06 -3.56
N THR A 85 3.53 -0.79 -4.16
CA THR A 85 2.24 -1.06 -3.52
C THR A 85 1.65 -2.44 -3.84
N SER A 86 2.28 -3.18 -4.73
CA SER A 86 1.74 -4.47 -5.18
C SER A 86 1.61 -5.55 -4.09
N PRO A 87 2.40 -5.56 -3.01
CA PRO A 87 2.16 -6.51 -1.91
C PRO A 87 0.75 -6.42 -1.34
N VAL A 88 0.18 -5.22 -1.32
CA VAL A 88 -1.18 -5.02 -0.83
C VAL A 88 -2.18 -5.75 -1.73
N GLN A 89 -1.92 -5.78 -3.02
CA GLN A 89 -2.74 -6.53 -3.97
C GLN A 89 -2.76 -8.02 -3.61
N ILE A 90 -1.60 -8.59 -3.32
CA ILE A 90 -1.51 -10.00 -2.92
C ILE A 90 -2.29 -10.24 -1.64
N ARG A 91 -2.13 -9.38 -0.65
CA ARG A 91 -2.84 -9.50 0.62
C ARG A 91 -4.36 -9.43 0.42
N ALA A 92 -4.80 -8.51 -0.42
CA ALA A 92 -6.22 -8.36 -0.72
C ALA A 92 -6.78 -9.58 -1.43
N MET A 93 -6.04 -10.13 -2.38
CA MET A 93 -6.45 -11.33 -3.11
C MET A 93 -6.55 -12.54 -2.19
N LEU A 94 -5.61 -12.71 -1.28
CA LEU A 94 -5.65 -13.81 -0.31
C LEU A 94 -6.85 -13.68 0.62
N LYS A 95 -7.19 -12.46 0.99
CA LYS A 95 -8.34 -12.19 1.85
C LYS A 95 -9.66 -12.49 1.15
N ILE A 96 -9.75 -12.18 -0.12
CA ILE A 96 -10.97 -12.41 -0.90
C ILE A 96 -11.15 -13.90 -1.20
N SER A 97 -10.07 -14.64 -1.41
CA SER A 97 -10.15 -16.05 -1.78
C SER A 97 -10.59 -16.96 -0.64
N HIS A 98 -10.74 -16.41 0.54
CA HIS A 98 -11.32 -17.09 1.67
C HIS A 98 -12.76 -16.63 1.85
#